data_09837cb83effde93b66269423392bca1
#
_entry.id   09837cb83effde93b66269423392bca1
#
_cell.length_a   1.000
_cell.length_b   1.000
_cell.length_c   1.000
_cell.angle_alpha   90.00
_cell.angle_beta   90.00
_cell.angle_gamma   90.00
#
_symmetry.space_group_name_H-M   'P 1'
#
loop_
_entity.id
_entity.type
_entity.pdbx_description
1 polymer ?
#
loop_
_entity_poly.entity_id
_entity_poly.type
_entity_poly.pdbx_seq_one_letter_code
_entity_poly.pdbx_strand_id
1 'polypeptide(L)'
;MQKILARAGQGSRREIETIIAENRVSVNGELATLGDRIELRTDTKIRIDGRLINLTAVQKQVCRVLMYYKPEGELCTRHDPEGRATVFDRLPRLNGSRWIAVGRLDINTSGLMLFTTDGELANRLMHPSREIEREYSVRVFGEVNDAMLFRLRKGVQLEDGPAQFKSIKNGGGQGINQWFDVTLTEGRNREVRRLWESQGIQVSRLIRIRYGNISLSKQLPRGGWQEMALTDVNYLRDLVGLPAETESKIEQHTQRRRMKTAKIRKAVKRFSGQPSSRRQRHDR
;
A
#
# COMPACT_ATOMS: atom_id res chain seq x y z
N MET A 1 8.32 5.72 21.75
CA MET A 1 7.79 4.38 22.07
C MET A 1 6.73 3.88 21.08
N GLN A 2 5.62 4.58 20.84
CA GLN A 2 4.50 4.14 19.98
C GLN A 2 4.93 3.71 18.57
N LYS A 3 5.89 4.45 17.95
CA LYS A 3 6.43 4.14 16.61
C LYS A 3 7.14 2.77 16.59
N ILE A 4 7.84 2.42 17.63
CA ILE A 4 8.60 1.15 17.76
C ILE A 4 7.64 -0.03 17.90
N LEU A 5 6.70 0.04 18.83
CA LEU A 5 5.72 -1.01 19.06
C LEU A 5 4.76 -1.20 17.88
N ALA A 6 4.36 -0.09 17.22
CA ALA A 6 3.59 -0.17 15.98
C ALA A 6 4.36 -0.86 14.84
N ARG A 7 5.67 -0.61 14.71
CA ARG A 7 6.54 -1.33 13.77
C ARG A 7 6.66 -2.81 14.13
N ALA A 8 6.70 -3.13 15.40
CA ALA A 8 6.70 -4.52 15.89
C ALA A 8 5.35 -5.23 15.70
N GLY A 9 4.36 -4.59 15.09
CA GLY A 9 3.06 -5.19 14.81
C GLY A 9 2.11 -5.28 16.00
N GLN A 10 2.41 -4.60 17.13
CA GLN A 10 1.64 -4.70 18.37
C GLN A 10 0.35 -3.87 18.37
N GLY A 11 0.06 -3.13 17.31
CA GLY A 11 -1.15 -2.33 17.18
C GLY A 11 -0.93 -1.01 16.42
N SER A 12 -1.95 -0.18 16.31
CA SER A 12 -1.83 1.19 15.84
C SER A 12 -1.14 2.07 16.89
N ARG A 13 -0.64 3.24 16.50
CA ARG A 13 -0.05 4.18 17.46
C ARG A 13 -1.03 4.57 18.56
N ARG A 14 -2.32 4.80 18.21
CA ARG A 14 -3.39 5.14 19.17
C ARG A 14 -3.71 3.97 20.11
N GLU A 15 -3.83 2.74 19.61
CA GLU A 15 -4.01 1.56 20.45
C GLU A 15 -2.84 1.39 21.43
N ILE A 16 -1.60 1.64 20.95
CA ILE A 16 -0.41 1.57 21.80
C ILE A 16 -0.42 2.71 22.85
N GLU A 17 -0.86 3.91 22.51
CA GLU A 17 -1.06 4.99 23.48
C GLU A 17 -2.04 4.60 24.56
N THR A 18 -3.16 3.93 24.19
CA THR A 18 -4.14 3.43 25.17
C THR A 18 -3.52 2.41 26.12
N ILE A 19 -2.80 1.40 25.61
CA ILE A 19 -2.19 0.38 26.48
C ILE A 19 -1.02 0.93 27.32
N ILE A 20 -0.34 2.00 26.88
CA ILE A 20 0.64 2.72 27.71
C ILE A 20 -0.08 3.45 28.85
N ALA A 21 -1.17 4.17 28.55
CA ALA A 21 -1.98 4.88 29.55
C ALA A 21 -2.60 3.92 30.59
N GLU A 22 -2.87 2.68 30.20
CA GLU A 22 -3.33 1.59 31.08
C GLU A 22 -2.19 0.93 31.90
N ASN A 23 -0.95 1.47 31.88
CA ASN A 23 0.22 0.93 32.57
C ASN A 23 0.58 -0.53 32.18
N ARG A 24 0.25 -0.95 30.96
CA ARG A 24 0.48 -2.31 30.46
C ARG A 24 1.81 -2.48 29.72
N VAL A 25 2.56 -1.40 29.54
CA VAL A 25 3.85 -1.40 28.86
C VAL A 25 4.98 -1.13 29.84
N SER A 26 6.02 -1.94 29.82
CA SER A 26 7.25 -1.69 30.58
C SER A 26 8.48 -1.73 29.69
N VAL A 27 9.50 -0.94 30.06
CA VAL A 27 10.80 -0.87 29.42
C VAL A 27 11.88 -1.13 30.46
N ASN A 28 12.68 -2.16 30.26
CA ASN A 28 13.74 -2.60 31.20
C ASN A 28 13.24 -2.82 32.63
N GLY A 29 11.94 -3.08 32.81
CA GLY A 29 11.30 -3.31 34.11
C GLY A 29 10.52 -2.12 34.66
N GLU A 30 10.70 -0.91 34.14
CA GLU A 30 10.00 0.29 34.53
C GLU A 30 8.74 0.52 33.69
N LEU A 31 7.65 1.00 34.29
CA LEU A 31 6.42 1.32 33.56
C LEU A 31 6.65 2.52 32.62
N ALA A 32 6.16 2.38 31.42
CA ALA A 32 6.27 3.41 30.40
C ALA A 32 5.13 4.43 30.52
N THR A 33 5.44 5.68 30.22
CA THR A 33 4.48 6.79 30.20
C THR A 33 4.27 7.34 28.79
N LEU A 34 3.14 8.05 28.60
CA LEU A 34 2.88 8.74 27.33
C LEU A 34 3.92 9.83 27.07
N GLY A 35 4.51 9.81 25.87
CA GLY A 35 5.55 10.75 25.49
C GLY A 35 6.98 10.25 25.66
N ASP A 36 7.20 9.11 26.33
CA ASP A 36 8.55 8.56 26.51
C ASP A 36 9.25 8.33 25.19
N ARG A 37 10.49 8.83 25.12
CA ARG A 37 11.40 8.61 24.00
C ARG A 37 12.38 7.50 24.37
N ILE A 38 12.42 6.44 23.56
CA ILE A 38 13.30 5.30 23.78
C ILE A 38 14.27 5.20 22.62
N GLU A 39 15.55 5.09 22.94
CA GLU A 39 16.57 4.60 22.02
C GLU A 39 16.61 3.07 22.07
N LEU A 40 16.47 2.43 20.92
CA LEU A 40 16.60 0.98 20.83
C LEU A 40 18.08 0.60 20.90
N ARG A 41 18.50 0.06 22.05
CA ARG A 41 19.78 -0.61 22.24
C ARG A 41 19.60 -2.12 22.11
N THR A 42 20.68 -2.85 21.96
CA THR A 42 20.66 -4.32 21.81
C THR A 42 20.11 -5.04 23.05
N ASP A 43 20.21 -4.41 24.21
CA ASP A 43 19.75 -4.88 25.53
C ASP A 43 18.36 -4.37 25.93
N THR A 44 17.75 -3.48 25.16
CA THR A 44 16.43 -2.92 25.46
C THR A 44 15.37 -4.01 25.46
N LYS A 45 14.68 -4.17 26.59
CA LYS A 45 13.59 -5.13 26.78
C LYS A 45 12.28 -4.38 26.94
N ILE A 46 11.35 -4.52 25.98
CA ILE A 46 9.99 -3.97 26.09
C ILE A 46 9.02 -5.12 26.32
N ARG A 47 8.12 -4.95 27.30
CA ARG A 47 7.06 -5.92 27.58
C ARG A 47 5.68 -5.24 27.45
N ILE A 48 4.72 -6.00 26.97
CA ILE A 48 3.30 -5.66 27.00
C ILE A 48 2.60 -6.80 27.78
N ASP A 49 1.86 -6.46 28.81
CA ASP A 49 1.21 -7.44 29.70
C ASP A 49 2.20 -8.52 30.21
N GLY A 50 3.42 -8.11 30.56
CA GLY A 50 4.51 -9.01 31.00
C GLY A 50 5.21 -9.79 29.89
N ARG A 51 4.67 -9.84 28.66
CA ARG A 51 5.24 -10.57 27.53
C ARG A 51 6.33 -9.77 26.82
N LEU A 52 7.49 -10.37 26.61
CA LEU A 52 8.61 -9.74 25.91
C LEU A 52 8.28 -9.55 24.43
N ILE A 53 8.48 -8.34 23.94
CA ILE A 53 8.29 -8.00 22.51
C ILE A 53 9.59 -8.24 21.76
N ASN A 54 9.53 -8.97 20.65
CA ASN A 54 10.67 -9.20 19.78
C ASN A 54 11.01 -7.95 18.96
N LEU A 55 12.03 -7.22 19.38
CA LEU A 55 12.50 -5.99 18.71
C LEU A 55 13.52 -6.26 17.60
N THR A 56 14.14 -7.44 17.57
CA THR A 56 15.12 -7.81 16.54
C THR A 56 14.49 -7.80 15.15
N ALA A 57 13.22 -8.21 15.07
CA ALA A 57 12.45 -8.17 13.82
C ALA A 57 12.21 -6.72 13.32
N VAL A 58 12.18 -5.74 14.22
CA VAL A 58 11.97 -4.32 13.88
C VAL A 58 13.21 -3.72 13.23
N GLN A 59 14.39 -4.10 13.70
CA GLN A 59 15.69 -3.58 13.22
C GLN A 59 16.06 -4.12 11.83
N LYS A 60 15.62 -5.35 11.51
CA LYS A 60 15.91 -6.03 10.22
C LYS A 60 14.72 -6.06 9.25
N GLN A 61 13.72 -5.22 9.47
CA GLN A 61 12.52 -5.26 8.65
C GLN A 61 12.77 -4.61 7.29
N VAL A 62 12.84 -5.43 6.24
CA VAL A 62 12.85 -4.97 4.84
C VAL A 62 11.56 -4.22 4.53
N CYS A 63 11.68 -3.06 3.92
CA CYS A 63 10.52 -2.30 3.45
C CYS A 63 9.82 -3.08 2.32
N ARG A 64 8.56 -3.41 2.52
CA ARG A 64 7.72 -4.04 1.51
C ARG A 64 6.68 -3.05 1.04
N VAL A 65 6.39 -3.07 -0.25
CA VAL A 65 5.30 -2.28 -0.82
C VAL A 65 4.42 -3.18 -1.67
N LEU A 66 3.11 -3.06 -1.52
CA LEU A 66 2.11 -3.70 -2.37
C LEU A 66 1.40 -2.66 -3.22
N MET A 67 1.21 -2.99 -4.49
CA MET A 67 0.19 -2.42 -5.35
C MET A 67 -1.10 -3.22 -5.17
N TYR A 68 -2.23 -2.54 -4.92
CA TYR A 68 -3.54 -3.14 -4.77
C TYR A 68 -4.55 -2.45 -5.69
N TYR A 69 -5.35 -3.23 -6.40
CA TYR A 69 -6.46 -2.69 -7.17
C TYR A 69 -7.73 -2.72 -6.32
N LYS A 70 -7.99 -1.63 -5.61
CA LYS A 70 -9.21 -1.50 -4.80
C LYS A 70 -10.46 -1.53 -5.70
N PRO A 71 -11.41 -2.44 -5.50
CA PRO A 71 -12.73 -2.36 -6.12
C PRO A 71 -13.59 -1.28 -5.44
N GLU A 72 -14.68 -0.90 -6.05
CA GLU A 72 -15.75 -0.14 -5.40
C GLU A 72 -16.40 -1.00 -4.31
N GLY A 73 -16.92 -0.37 -3.26
CA GLY A 73 -17.58 -1.04 -2.13
C GLY A 73 -16.70 -1.42 -0.95
N GLU A 74 -15.37 -1.40 -1.10
CA GLU A 74 -14.47 -1.64 0.03
C GLU A 74 -14.12 -0.35 0.77
N LEU A 75 -13.98 -0.45 2.10
CA LEU A 75 -13.60 0.63 2.98
C LEU A 75 -12.09 0.64 3.23
N CYS A 76 -11.50 1.84 3.30
CA CYS A 76 -10.09 2.03 3.66
C CYS A 76 -9.91 2.13 5.19
N THR A 77 -10.43 1.16 5.93
CA THR A 77 -10.29 1.02 7.39
C THR A 77 -9.85 -0.38 7.75
N ARG A 78 -9.31 -0.57 8.94
CA ARG A 78 -8.97 -1.89 9.49
C ARG A 78 -10.15 -2.56 10.17
N HIS A 79 -11.03 -1.77 10.72
CA HIS A 79 -12.22 -2.23 11.41
C HIS A 79 -13.40 -1.39 10.96
N ASP A 80 -14.47 -2.06 10.60
CA ASP A 80 -15.76 -1.45 10.29
C ASP A 80 -16.82 -2.01 11.24
N PRO A 81 -17.49 -1.15 12.06
CA PRO A 81 -18.51 -1.61 12.98
C PRO A 81 -19.70 -2.30 12.31
N GLU A 82 -19.98 -1.96 11.04
CA GLU A 82 -21.07 -2.54 10.26
C GLU A 82 -20.67 -3.83 9.51
N GLY A 83 -19.43 -4.30 9.66
CA GLY A 83 -18.94 -5.53 9.03
C GLY A 83 -18.80 -5.48 7.51
N ARG A 84 -18.74 -4.29 6.91
CA ARG A 84 -18.51 -4.14 5.46
C ARG A 84 -17.09 -4.53 5.09
N ALA A 85 -16.90 -4.98 3.86
CA ALA A 85 -15.59 -5.37 3.36
C ALA A 85 -14.56 -4.23 3.43
N THR A 86 -13.36 -4.54 3.86
CA THR A 86 -12.25 -3.60 3.96
C THR A 86 -11.12 -3.96 3.01
N VAL A 87 -10.31 -2.97 2.64
CA VAL A 87 -9.12 -3.19 1.79
C VAL A 87 -8.09 -4.11 2.46
N PHE A 88 -8.13 -4.28 3.78
CA PHE A 88 -7.18 -5.12 4.52
C PHE A 88 -7.54 -6.60 4.51
N ASP A 89 -8.79 -6.96 4.23
CA ASP A 89 -9.27 -8.35 4.28
C ASP A 89 -8.60 -9.24 3.22
N ARG A 90 -8.20 -8.64 2.10
CA ARG A 90 -7.57 -9.33 0.96
C ARG A 90 -6.04 -9.30 0.95
N LEU A 91 -5.43 -8.51 1.84
CA LEU A 91 -3.97 -8.39 1.87
C LEU A 91 -3.31 -9.63 2.48
N PRO A 92 -2.11 -10.00 2.04
CA PRO A 92 -1.38 -11.13 2.62
C PRO A 92 -1.04 -10.87 4.08
N ARG A 93 -1.16 -11.91 4.90
CA ARG A 93 -0.80 -11.83 6.32
C ARG A 93 0.69 -11.55 6.51
N LEU A 94 1.03 -10.77 7.51
CA LEU A 94 2.40 -10.47 7.92
C LEU A 94 2.67 -11.00 9.32
N ASN A 95 3.87 -11.54 9.55
CA ASN A 95 4.34 -11.94 10.86
C ASN A 95 5.23 -10.82 11.43
N GLY A 96 4.89 -10.30 12.61
CA GLY A 96 5.68 -9.27 13.30
C GLY A 96 5.71 -7.90 12.63
N SER A 97 4.76 -7.62 11.73
CA SER A 97 4.57 -6.33 11.07
C SER A 97 3.14 -6.17 10.57
N ARG A 98 2.81 -5.00 10.02
CA ARG A 98 1.47 -4.73 9.47
C ARG A 98 1.53 -3.92 8.19
N TRP A 99 0.53 -4.08 7.34
CA TRP A 99 0.34 -3.21 6.20
C TRP A 99 -0.19 -1.84 6.64
N ILE A 100 0.34 -0.79 6.04
CA ILE A 100 -0.07 0.60 6.24
C ILE A 100 -0.50 1.11 4.87
N ALA A 101 -1.72 1.62 4.77
CA ALA A 101 -2.21 2.22 3.52
C ALA A 101 -1.52 3.56 3.26
N VAL A 102 -1.10 3.79 2.02
CA VAL A 102 -0.61 5.08 1.55
C VAL A 102 -1.80 5.88 1.03
N GLY A 103 -2.46 6.58 1.94
CA GLY A 103 -3.69 7.32 1.66
C GLY A 103 -4.94 6.46 1.67
N ARG A 104 -6.02 7.04 1.20
CA ARG A 104 -7.34 6.43 1.13
C ARG A 104 -7.97 6.66 -0.24
N LEU A 105 -8.91 5.83 -0.59
CA LEU A 105 -9.90 6.04 -1.64
C LEU A 105 -11.29 5.90 -1.01
N ASP A 106 -12.24 6.67 -1.50
CA ASP A 106 -13.63 6.59 -1.04
C ASP A 106 -14.24 5.23 -1.40
N ILE A 107 -15.34 4.87 -0.74
CA ILE A 107 -16.03 3.59 -0.95
C ILE A 107 -16.42 3.38 -2.42
N ASN A 108 -16.87 4.44 -3.07
CA ASN A 108 -17.30 4.47 -4.48
C ASN A 108 -16.18 4.88 -5.47
N THR A 109 -14.92 4.82 -5.04
CA THR A 109 -13.74 5.05 -5.88
C THR A 109 -12.95 3.75 -5.96
N SER A 110 -12.56 3.36 -7.16
CA SER A 110 -11.72 2.20 -7.41
C SER A 110 -10.30 2.59 -7.82
N GLY A 111 -9.43 1.61 -8.03
CA GLY A 111 -8.12 1.83 -8.61
C GLY A 111 -6.95 1.59 -7.68
N LEU A 112 -5.81 2.16 -8.04
CA LEU A 112 -4.53 1.94 -7.41
C LEU A 112 -4.50 2.40 -5.95
N MET A 113 -4.22 1.48 -5.05
CA MET A 113 -3.77 1.79 -3.69
C MET A 113 -2.39 1.17 -3.44
N LEU A 114 -1.59 1.86 -2.65
CA LEU A 114 -0.31 1.35 -2.19
C LEU A 114 -0.39 1.03 -0.70
N PHE A 115 0.23 -0.07 -0.31
CA PHE A 115 0.39 -0.46 1.09
C PHE A 115 1.87 -0.73 1.36
N THR A 116 2.36 -0.30 2.50
CA THR A 116 3.75 -0.55 2.89
C THR A 116 3.86 -1.06 4.32
N THR A 117 4.96 -1.72 4.65
CA THR A 117 5.34 -2.06 6.01
C THR A 117 6.11 -0.93 6.71
N ASP A 118 6.60 0.05 5.93
CA ASP A 118 7.34 1.21 6.45
C ASP A 118 6.41 2.40 6.70
N GLY A 119 6.14 2.71 7.97
CA GLY A 119 5.29 3.83 8.37
C GLY A 119 5.91 5.20 8.09
N GLU A 120 7.23 5.32 7.93
CA GLU A 120 7.88 6.57 7.55
C GLU A 120 7.65 6.83 6.06
N LEU A 121 7.85 5.82 5.22
CA LEU A 121 7.54 5.89 3.80
C LEU A 121 6.07 6.27 3.58
N ALA A 122 5.13 5.58 4.26
CA ALA A 122 3.71 5.90 4.14
C ALA A 122 3.40 7.36 4.53
N ASN A 123 3.95 7.82 5.65
CA ASN A 123 3.73 9.18 6.13
C ASN A 123 4.23 10.22 5.14
N ARG A 124 5.45 10.06 4.63
CA ARG A 124 6.04 11.01 3.67
C ARG A 124 5.34 11.00 2.33
N LEU A 125 4.94 9.83 1.82
CA LEU A 125 4.18 9.71 0.58
C LEU A 125 2.81 10.41 0.65
N MET A 126 2.18 10.42 1.83
CA MET A 126 0.88 11.07 2.03
C MET A 126 0.98 12.57 2.32
N HIS A 127 2.15 13.07 2.70
CA HIS A 127 2.28 14.46 3.16
C HIS A 127 2.05 15.44 2.02
N PRO A 128 1.15 16.44 2.18
CA PRO A 128 0.80 17.39 1.11
C PRO A 128 1.99 18.15 0.52
N SER A 129 2.99 18.49 1.36
CA SER A 129 4.18 19.24 0.91
C SER A 129 5.06 18.49 -0.10
N ARG A 130 4.78 17.20 -0.35
CA ARG A 130 5.52 16.42 -1.34
C ARG A 130 4.91 16.51 -2.74
N GLU A 131 3.71 17.06 -2.86
CA GLU A 131 3.00 17.32 -4.12
C GLU A 131 3.03 16.13 -5.11
N ILE A 132 2.98 14.89 -4.55
CA ILE A 132 3.06 13.69 -5.37
C ILE A 132 1.82 13.58 -6.25
N GLU A 133 2.04 13.46 -7.54
CA GLU A 133 0.98 13.37 -8.53
C GLU A 133 0.11 12.12 -8.35
N ARG A 134 -1.19 12.33 -8.47
CA ARG A 134 -2.20 11.27 -8.54
C ARG A 134 -3.01 11.48 -9.80
N GLU A 135 -3.11 10.45 -10.62
CA GLU A 135 -3.88 10.51 -11.86
C GLU A 135 -5.10 9.60 -11.75
N TYR A 136 -6.22 10.14 -12.18
CA TYR A 136 -7.51 9.47 -12.13
C TYR A 136 -8.13 9.43 -13.50
N SER A 137 -8.68 8.28 -13.87
CA SER A 137 -9.61 8.16 -14.99
C SER A 137 -11.03 8.36 -14.47
N VAL A 138 -11.68 9.37 -14.98
CA VAL A 138 -12.98 9.87 -14.50
C VAL A 138 -14.00 9.74 -15.59
N ARG A 139 -15.10 9.02 -15.35
CA ARG A 139 -16.26 9.06 -16.22
C ARG A 139 -17.26 10.08 -15.68
N VAL A 140 -17.50 11.11 -16.45
CA VAL A 140 -18.44 12.17 -16.13
C VAL A 140 -19.78 11.92 -16.83
N PHE A 141 -20.84 12.48 -16.25
CA PHE A 141 -22.18 12.50 -16.79
C PHE A 141 -22.62 13.96 -16.97
N GLY A 142 -22.79 14.39 -18.20
CA GLY A 142 -23.13 15.75 -18.58
C GLY A 142 -22.35 16.21 -19.81
N GLU A 143 -22.73 17.32 -20.37
CA GLU A 143 -22.03 17.95 -21.51
C GLU A 143 -20.85 18.78 -20.97
N VAL A 144 -19.67 18.42 -21.42
CA VAL A 144 -18.44 19.12 -21.04
C VAL A 144 -17.99 19.99 -22.21
N ASN A 145 -17.73 21.27 -21.93
CA ASN A 145 -17.21 22.22 -22.91
C ASN A 145 -15.82 22.75 -22.52
N ASP A 146 -15.15 23.37 -23.48
CA ASP A 146 -13.79 23.88 -23.29
C ASP A 146 -13.69 24.96 -22.20
N ALA A 147 -14.74 25.77 -22.00
CA ALA A 147 -14.76 26.79 -20.95
C ALA A 147 -14.76 26.16 -19.56
N MET A 148 -15.45 25.04 -19.34
CA MET A 148 -15.41 24.27 -18.09
C MET A 148 -14.00 23.69 -17.87
N LEU A 149 -13.41 23.06 -18.89
CA LEU A 149 -12.06 22.50 -18.81
C LEU A 149 -11.02 23.58 -18.53
N PHE A 150 -11.17 24.77 -19.10
CA PHE A 150 -10.30 25.91 -18.81
C PHE A 150 -10.41 26.34 -17.35
N ARG A 151 -11.63 26.50 -16.80
CA ARG A 151 -11.83 26.87 -15.38
C ARG A 151 -11.23 25.83 -14.44
N LEU A 152 -11.44 24.54 -14.72
CA LEU A 152 -10.91 23.43 -13.91
C LEU A 152 -9.36 23.36 -13.91
N ARG A 153 -8.70 23.82 -15.00
CA ARG A 153 -7.23 23.94 -15.06
C ARG A 153 -6.73 25.22 -14.41
N LYS A 154 -7.45 26.33 -14.54
CA LYS A 154 -7.06 27.63 -13.96
C LYS A 154 -7.28 27.66 -12.46
N GLY A 155 -8.22 26.90 -11.96
CA GLY A 155 -8.63 26.83 -10.57
C GLY A 155 -10.03 27.35 -10.33
N VAL A 156 -10.71 26.70 -9.39
CA VAL A 156 -12.04 27.05 -8.90
C VAL A 156 -12.01 27.10 -7.39
N GLN A 157 -12.88 27.90 -6.79
CA GLN A 157 -13.04 27.98 -5.35
C GLN A 157 -13.95 26.85 -4.87
N LEU A 158 -13.43 25.97 -4.03
CA LEU A 158 -14.19 24.98 -3.27
C LEU A 158 -14.39 25.47 -1.83
N GLU A 159 -15.22 24.78 -1.05
CA GLU A 159 -15.50 25.13 0.35
C GLU A 159 -14.24 25.20 1.24
N ASP A 160 -13.24 24.34 0.95
CA ASP A 160 -11.99 24.21 1.68
C ASP A 160 -10.80 24.91 0.99
N GLY A 161 -11.07 25.83 0.08
CA GLY A 161 -10.08 26.65 -0.60
C GLY A 161 -9.98 26.42 -2.11
N PRO A 162 -9.06 27.12 -2.79
CA PRO A 162 -8.87 26.98 -4.23
C PRO A 162 -8.39 25.57 -4.59
N ALA A 163 -8.86 25.05 -5.72
CA ALA A 163 -8.53 23.73 -6.24
C ALA A 163 -8.46 23.72 -7.76
N GLN A 164 -7.58 22.91 -8.33
CA GLN A 164 -7.42 22.80 -9.78
C GLN A 164 -6.88 21.43 -10.18
N PHE A 165 -7.15 21.03 -11.41
CA PHE A 165 -6.43 19.94 -12.02
C PHE A 165 -5.09 20.44 -12.62
N LYS A 166 -4.00 19.76 -12.31
CA LYS A 166 -2.71 20.00 -12.97
C LYS A 166 -2.77 19.70 -14.47
N SER A 167 -3.51 18.66 -14.86
CA SER A 167 -3.76 18.33 -16.25
C SER A 167 -5.13 17.66 -16.41
N ILE A 168 -5.74 17.84 -17.59
CA ILE A 168 -6.95 17.16 -18.03
C ILE A 168 -6.71 16.69 -19.44
N LYS A 169 -6.85 15.39 -19.69
CA LYS A 169 -6.74 14.77 -21.01
C LYS A 169 -8.09 14.13 -21.36
N ASN A 170 -8.54 14.26 -22.58
CA ASN A 170 -9.72 13.56 -23.05
C ASN A 170 -9.38 12.06 -23.17
N GLY A 171 -10.15 11.22 -22.48
CA GLY A 171 -10.04 9.75 -22.48
C GLY A 171 -11.01 9.06 -23.43
N GLY A 172 -11.79 9.85 -24.20
CA GLY A 172 -12.79 9.34 -25.14
C GLY A 172 -14.19 9.26 -24.54
N GLY A 173 -15.10 8.60 -25.26
CA GLY A 173 -16.53 8.54 -24.94
C GLY A 173 -17.33 9.40 -25.88
N GLN A 174 -18.68 9.27 -25.85
CA GLN A 174 -19.60 10.02 -26.70
C GLN A 174 -20.79 10.57 -25.91
N GLY A 175 -21.31 11.71 -26.34
CA GLY A 175 -22.48 12.35 -25.74
C GLY A 175 -22.24 12.73 -24.28
N ILE A 176 -23.20 12.45 -23.43
CA ILE A 176 -23.19 12.82 -22.00
C ILE A 176 -22.31 11.93 -21.13
N ASN A 177 -21.73 10.85 -21.66
CA ASN A 177 -20.82 9.94 -20.93
C ASN A 177 -19.43 10.03 -21.52
N GLN A 178 -18.59 10.89 -20.95
CA GLN A 178 -17.23 11.12 -21.40
C GLN A 178 -16.21 10.70 -20.35
N TRP A 179 -15.05 10.26 -20.80
CA TRP A 179 -13.91 9.94 -19.94
C TRP A 179 -12.86 11.04 -20.01
N PHE A 180 -12.28 11.35 -18.85
CA PHE A 180 -11.15 12.26 -18.74
C PHE A 180 -10.10 11.65 -17.81
N ASP A 181 -8.83 11.76 -18.20
CA ASP A 181 -7.73 11.46 -17.29
C ASP A 181 -7.24 12.79 -16.68
N VAL A 182 -7.35 12.90 -15.35
CA VAL A 182 -7.07 14.12 -14.61
C VAL A 182 -5.95 13.89 -13.61
N THR A 183 -5.04 14.86 -13.47
CA THR A 183 -3.92 14.80 -12.52
C THR A 183 -4.08 15.86 -11.43
N LEU A 184 -3.82 15.46 -10.19
CA LEU A 184 -3.76 16.30 -8.98
C LEU A 184 -2.43 16.08 -8.27
N THR A 185 -1.97 17.07 -7.51
CA THR A 185 -0.81 16.99 -6.60
C THR A 185 -1.21 16.88 -5.14
N GLU A 186 -2.48 17.07 -4.85
CA GLU A 186 -3.07 16.98 -3.51
C GLU A 186 -4.12 15.84 -3.44
N GLY A 187 -4.78 15.68 -2.31
CA GLY A 187 -5.76 14.60 -2.12
C GLY A 187 -6.75 14.96 -1.02
N ARG A 188 -7.41 16.09 -1.17
CA ARG A 188 -8.49 16.51 -0.27
C ARG A 188 -9.69 15.57 -0.38
N ASN A 189 -10.56 15.60 0.59
CA ASN A 189 -11.77 14.76 0.59
C ASN A 189 -12.58 14.99 -0.66
N ARG A 190 -12.84 13.91 -1.43
CA ARG A 190 -13.65 13.89 -2.68
C ARG A 190 -13.29 14.98 -3.71
N GLU A 191 -12.03 15.42 -3.72
CA GLU A 191 -11.57 16.60 -4.47
C GLU A 191 -11.90 16.50 -5.97
N VAL A 192 -11.58 15.38 -6.63
CA VAL A 192 -11.91 15.17 -8.05
C VAL A 192 -13.40 15.31 -8.31
N ARG A 193 -14.25 14.76 -7.43
CA ARG A 193 -15.71 14.85 -7.60
C ARG A 193 -16.20 16.28 -7.43
N ARG A 194 -15.75 16.97 -6.35
CA ARG A 194 -16.13 18.36 -6.09
C ARG A 194 -15.68 19.33 -7.18
N LEU A 195 -14.52 19.09 -7.79
CA LEU A 195 -14.06 19.88 -8.94
C LEU A 195 -15.03 19.76 -10.12
N TRP A 196 -15.46 18.56 -10.48
CA TRP A 196 -16.46 18.39 -11.54
C TRP A 196 -17.84 18.91 -11.13
N GLU A 197 -18.26 18.66 -9.89
CA GLU A 197 -19.54 19.15 -9.32
C GLU A 197 -19.62 20.67 -9.34
N SER A 198 -18.49 21.40 -9.15
CA SER A 198 -18.44 22.87 -9.27
C SER A 198 -18.78 23.39 -10.67
N GLN A 199 -18.74 22.54 -11.68
CA GLN A 199 -19.15 22.85 -13.05
C GLN A 199 -20.54 22.28 -13.40
N GLY A 200 -21.29 21.76 -12.41
CA GLY A 200 -22.58 21.11 -12.63
C GLY A 200 -22.48 19.70 -13.23
N ILE A 201 -21.30 19.11 -13.26
CA ILE A 201 -21.02 17.82 -13.88
C ILE A 201 -20.91 16.73 -12.81
N GLN A 202 -21.63 15.61 -12.97
CA GLN A 202 -21.55 14.48 -12.05
C GLN A 202 -20.47 13.48 -12.46
N VAL A 203 -19.76 12.95 -11.47
CA VAL A 203 -18.77 11.86 -11.66
C VAL A 203 -19.45 10.51 -11.44
N SER A 204 -19.68 9.75 -12.51
CA SER A 204 -20.31 8.43 -12.47
C SER A 204 -19.32 7.30 -12.13
N ARG A 205 -18.05 7.39 -12.57
CA ARG A 205 -16.96 6.47 -12.20
C ARG A 205 -15.68 7.21 -11.93
N LEU A 206 -14.92 6.72 -10.95
CA LEU A 206 -13.64 7.31 -10.57
C LEU A 206 -12.65 6.19 -10.28
N ILE A 207 -11.53 6.17 -11.02
CA ILE A 207 -10.52 5.14 -10.94
C ILE A 207 -9.17 5.81 -10.80
N ARG A 208 -8.45 5.61 -9.68
CA ARG A 208 -7.06 6.07 -9.59
C ARG A 208 -6.17 5.15 -10.40
N ILE A 209 -5.53 5.67 -11.45
CA ILE A 209 -4.73 4.90 -12.39
C ILE A 209 -3.22 5.05 -12.16
N ARG A 210 -2.76 6.12 -11.46
CA ARG A 210 -1.35 6.38 -11.18
C ARG A 210 -1.14 7.09 -9.84
N TYR A 211 -0.01 6.80 -9.20
CA TYR A 211 0.49 7.45 -7.99
C TYR A 211 2.01 7.64 -8.14
N GLY A 212 2.51 8.88 -8.22
CA GLY A 212 3.86 9.16 -8.71
C GLY A 212 4.06 8.56 -10.10
N ASN A 213 5.12 7.77 -10.29
CA ASN A 213 5.34 6.99 -11.52
C ASN A 213 4.73 5.57 -11.48
N ILE A 214 4.11 5.20 -10.37
CA ILE A 214 3.52 3.87 -10.25
C ILE A 214 2.15 3.86 -10.92
N SER A 215 2.05 3.17 -12.03
CA SER A 215 0.79 2.99 -12.77
C SER A 215 0.10 1.70 -12.38
N LEU A 216 -1.24 1.72 -12.36
CA LEU A 216 -2.05 0.53 -12.13
C LEU A 216 -1.84 -0.47 -13.26
N SER A 217 -1.33 -1.65 -12.93
CA SER A 217 -1.10 -2.70 -13.93
C SER A 217 -2.41 -3.18 -14.55
N LYS A 218 -2.47 -3.24 -15.88
CA LYS A 218 -3.61 -3.79 -16.63
C LYS A 218 -3.85 -5.29 -16.33
N GLN A 219 -2.82 -6.00 -15.87
CA GLN A 219 -2.88 -7.42 -15.54
C GLN A 219 -3.37 -7.67 -14.11
N LEU A 220 -3.41 -6.63 -13.26
CA LEU A 220 -3.86 -6.77 -11.88
C LEU A 220 -5.38 -6.77 -11.82
N PRO A 221 -6.03 -7.88 -11.41
CA PRO A 221 -7.48 -7.93 -11.32
C PRO A 221 -7.98 -7.06 -10.16
N ARG A 222 -9.24 -6.62 -10.23
CA ARG A 222 -9.90 -5.91 -9.13
C ARG A 222 -9.93 -6.77 -7.87
N GLY A 223 -9.55 -6.19 -6.73
CA GLY A 223 -9.37 -6.90 -5.47
C GLY A 223 -8.08 -7.72 -5.39
N GLY A 224 -7.27 -7.71 -6.44
CA GLY A 224 -5.94 -8.33 -6.45
C GLY A 224 -4.85 -7.40 -5.94
N TRP A 225 -3.74 -7.99 -5.54
CA TRP A 225 -2.52 -7.28 -5.13
C TRP A 225 -1.28 -7.89 -5.76
N GLN A 226 -0.25 -7.07 -5.89
CA GLN A 226 1.07 -7.47 -6.37
C GLN A 226 2.14 -6.81 -5.49
N GLU A 227 3.12 -7.58 -5.05
CA GLU A 227 4.28 -7.03 -4.36
C GLU A 227 5.21 -6.34 -5.36
N MET A 228 5.67 -5.14 -5.01
CA MET A 228 6.49 -4.31 -5.89
C MET A 228 7.95 -4.75 -5.86
N ALA A 229 8.63 -4.64 -7.00
CA ALA A 229 10.05 -4.91 -7.13
C ALA A 229 10.90 -3.88 -6.35
N LEU A 230 12.15 -4.23 -6.04
CA LEU A 230 13.07 -3.36 -5.30
C LEU A 230 13.27 -2.00 -5.99
N THR A 231 13.30 -1.99 -7.31
CA THR A 231 13.41 -0.77 -8.14
C THR A 231 12.27 0.20 -7.89
N ASP A 232 11.04 -0.30 -7.83
CA ASP A 232 9.84 0.52 -7.59
C ASP A 232 9.76 0.99 -6.13
N VAL A 233 10.15 0.11 -5.18
CA VAL A 233 10.26 0.48 -3.77
C VAL A 233 11.28 1.61 -3.60
N ASN A 234 12.45 1.50 -4.21
CA ASN A 234 13.50 2.50 -4.14
C ASN A 234 13.11 3.81 -4.85
N TYR A 235 12.39 3.73 -5.96
CA TYR A 235 11.80 4.92 -6.58
C TYR A 235 10.87 5.67 -5.59
N LEU A 236 9.97 4.95 -4.89
CA LEU A 236 9.08 5.58 -3.91
C LEU A 236 9.83 6.15 -2.71
N ARG A 237 10.91 5.52 -2.29
CA ARG A 237 11.78 6.01 -1.20
C ARG A 237 12.55 7.25 -1.61
N ASP A 238 13.14 7.26 -2.79
CA ASP A 238 13.86 8.41 -3.37
C ASP A 238 12.94 9.63 -3.52
N LEU A 239 11.74 9.43 -4.04
CA LEU A 239 10.72 10.47 -4.21
C LEU A 239 10.42 11.26 -2.92
N VAL A 240 10.66 10.65 -1.77
CA VAL A 240 10.41 11.26 -0.45
C VAL A 240 11.69 11.46 0.38
N GLY A 241 12.86 11.30 -0.20
CA GLY A 241 14.16 11.51 0.45
C GLY A 241 14.46 10.49 1.55
N LEU A 242 14.11 9.21 1.33
CA LEU A 242 14.50 8.10 2.20
C LEU A 242 15.64 7.30 1.54
N PRO A 243 16.58 6.75 2.33
CA PRO A 243 17.66 5.92 1.78
C PRO A 243 17.09 4.68 1.08
N ALA A 244 17.77 4.24 0.02
CA ALA A 244 17.39 3.05 -0.72
C ALA A 244 17.48 1.78 0.15
N GLU A 245 16.59 0.82 -0.10
CA GLU A 245 16.69 -0.54 0.40
C GLU A 245 17.67 -1.34 -0.45
N THR A 246 18.39 -2.25 0.18
CA THR A 246 19.36 -3.14 -0.48
C THR A 246 18.77 -4.52 -0.80
N GLU A 247 17.65 -4.88 -0.16
CA GLU A 247 17.02 -6.18 -0.28
C GLU A 247 15.51 -6.06 -0.49
N SER A 248 14.92 -7.00 -1.24
CA SER A 248 13.47 -7.20 -1.29
C SER A 248 13.09 -8.64 -0.92
N LYS A 249 11.90 -8.82 -0.36
CA LYS A 249 11.39 -10.17 -0.07
C LYS A 249 11.06 -10.94 -1.35
N ILE A 250 10.72 -10.27 -2.44
CA ILE A 250 10.48 -10.91 -3.74
C ILE A 250 11.74 -11.59 -4.23
N GLU A 251 12.88 -10.91 -4.18
CA GLU A 251 14.16 -11.47 -4.62
C GLU A 251 14.57 -12.64 -3.75
N GLN A 252 14.45 -12.53 -2.43
CA GLN A 252 14.70 -13.62 -1.50
C GLN A 252 13.80 -14.83 -1.76
N HIS A 253 12.51 -14.62 -2.02
CA HIS A 253 11.57 -15.69 -2.31
C HIS A 253 11.85 -16.33 -3.67
N THR A 254 12.21 -15.55 -4.67
CA THR A 254 12.59 -16.03 -6.01
C THR A 254 13.89 -16.81 -5.95
N GLN A 255 14.89 -16.37 -5.21
CA GLN A 255 16.14 -17.11 -4.97
C GLN A 255 15.89 -18.44 -4.25
N ARG A 256 15.08 -18.45 -3.17
CA ARG A 256 14.69 -19.70 -2.48
C ARG A 256 13.95 -20.66 -3.39
N ARG A 257 13.04 -20.17 -4.23
CA ARG A 257 12.34 -20.98 -5.24
C ARG A 257 13.31 -21.58 -6.27
N ARG A 258 14.26 -20.78 -6.80
CA ARG A 258 15.29 -21.23 -7.74
C ARG A 258 16.19 -22.29 -7.11
N MET A 259 16.64 -22.10 -5.87
CA MET A 259 17.43 -23.11 -5.15
C MET A 259 16.66 -24.41 -4.90
N LYS A 260 15.37 -24.31 -4.51
CA LYS A 260 14.51 -25.48 -4.29
C LYS A 260 14.29 -26.25 -5.62
N THR A 261 14.02 -25.55 -6.71
CA THR A 261 13.87 -26.12 -8.04
C THR A 261 15.17 -26.77 -8.53
N ALA A 262 16.33 -26.15 -8.30
CA ALA A 262 17.63 -26.70 -8.65
C ALA A 262 17.94 -27.98 -7.85
N LYS A 263 17.61 -28.03 -6.55
CA LYS A 263 17.73 -29.24 -5.72
C LYS A 263 16.84 -30.37 -6.23
N ILE A 264 15.58 -30.07 -6.58
CA ILE A 264 14.63 -31.06 -7.14
C ILE A 264 15.15 -31.58 -8.48
N ARG A 265 15.58 -30.71 -9.40
CA ARG A 265 16.17 -31.14 -10.69
C ARG A 265 17.39 -32.02 -10.51
N LYS A 266 18.28 -31.68 -9.54
CA LYS A 266 19.47 -32.49 -9.23
C LYS A 266 19.10 -33.84 -8.64
N ALA A 267 18.07 -33.91 -7.80
CA ALA A 267 17.54 -35.18 -7.27
C ALA A 267 16.94 -36.04 -8.37
N VAL A 268 16.07 -35.48 -9.23
CA VAL A 268 15.48 -36.21 -10.39
C VAL A 268 16.57 -36.75 -11.33
N LYS A 269 17.60 -35.92 -11.63
CA LYS A 269 18.72 -36.36 -12.49
C LYS A 269 19.54 -37.50 -11.88
N ARG A 270 19.66 -37.56 -10.55
CA ARG A 270 20.30 -38.70 -9.85
C ARG A 270 19.48 -39.98 -9.94
N PHE A 271 18.14 -39.87 -9.84
CA PHE A 271 17.24 -41.03 -9.97
C PHE A 271 17.10 -41.55 -11.41
N SER A 272 17.07 -40.67 -12.41
CA SER A 272 16.99 -41.05 -13.84
C SER A 272 18.30 -41.59 -14.40
N GLY A 273 19.43 -41.45 -13.68
CA GLY A 273 20.74 -42.01 -14.08
C GLY A 273 21.08 -43.37 -13.47
N GLN A 274 20.21 -43.98 -12.67
CA GLN A 274 20.40 -45.35 -12.22
C GLN A 274 19.81 -46.34 -13.26
N PRO A 275 20.62 -47.30 -13.79
CA PRO A 275 20.09 -48.31 -14.69
C PRO A 275 19.08 -49.17 -13.94
N SER A 276 17.88 -49.33 -14.51
CA SER A 276 16.88 -50.22 -13.98
C SER A 276 17.47 -51.65 -14.00
N SER A 277 17.67 -52.26 -12.83
CA SER A 277 17.97 -53.65 -12.71
C SER A 277 16.79 -54.43 -13.31
N ARG A 278 16.96 -54.93 -14.55
CA ARG A 278 16.06 -55.87 -15.22
C ARG A 278 15.94 -57.10 -14.34
N ARG A 279 14.79 -57.33 -13.73
CA ARG A 279 14.43 -58.66 -13.18
C ARG A 279 14.47 -59.66 -14.30
N GLN A 280 15.50 -60.49 -14.33
CA GLN A 280 15.47 -61.74 -15.09
C GLN A 280 14.36 -62.62 -14.51
N ARG A 281 13.29 -62.83 -15.27
CA ARG A 281 12.37 -63.92 -15.03
C ARG A 281 13.10 -65.21 -15.41
N HIS A 282 13.36 -66.11 -14.47
CA HIS A 282 13.68 -67.48 -14.70
C HIS A 282 12.37 -68.22 -15.04
N ASP A 283 12.22 -68.62 -16.28
CA ASP A 283 11.33 -69.70 -16.66
C ASP A 283 12.00 -71.05 -16.26
N ARG A 284 11.31 -71.76 -15.41
CA ARG A 284 11.28 -73.24 -15.41
C ARG A 284 9.97 -73.68 -14.74
#